data_1892a553a1d26d37426c28e3063fad5c
#
_entry.id   1892a553a1d26d37426c28e3063fad5c
#
_cell.length_a   1.000
_cell.length_b   1.000
_cell.length_c   1.000
_cell.angle_alpha   90.00
_cell.angle_beta   90.00
_cell.angle_gamma   90.00
#
_symmetry.space_group_name_H-M   'P 1'
#
loop_
_entity.id
_entity.type
_entity.pdbx_description
1 polymer ?
#
loop_
_entity_poly.entity_id
_entity_poly.type
_entity_poly.pdbx_seq_one_letter_code
_entity_poly.pdbx_strand_id
1 'polypeptide(L)'
;LENRDDVDPERIGIIGLCMGGQQVWYAGALESRLKVCVIVCGTSTYEAMVLEMAPYHSHCLFTYVPGILRYGDTQDILALIAPKPLLIMNNYNDTWFPVSGYKKVCEELEAVYSAFGAPERFEHIIRDTVHDITPEFGGEARKWFEKWL
;
A
#
# COMPACT_ATOMS: atom_id res chain seq x y z
N LEU A 1 -11.73 15.05 10.23
CA LEU A 1 -11.31 16.00 9.19
C LEU A 1 -12.52 16.69 8.55
N GLU A 2 -13.57 15.98 8.17
CA GLU A 2 -14.76 16.51 7.46
C GLU A 2 -15.46 17.68 8.17
N ASN A 3 -15.36 17.75 9.50
CA ASN A 3 -15.99 18.81 10.31
C ASN A 3 -15.08 20.02 10.54
N ARG A 4 -13.98 20.12 9.81
CA ARG A 4 -13.04 21.24 9.90
C ARG A 4 -13.26 22.21 8.75
N ASP A 5 -13.35 23.49 9.05
CA ASP A 5 -13.57 24.55 8.06
C ASP A 5 -12.37 24.77 7.11
N ASP A 6 -11.18 24.27 7.50
CA ASP A 6 -9.94 24.36 6.73
C ASP A 6 -9.62 23.10 5.90
N VAL A 7 -10.55 22.13 5.85
CA VAL A 7 -10.40 20.86 5.10
C VAL A 7 -11.49 20.75 4.04
N ASP A 8 -11.08 20.44 2.83
CA ASP A 8 -12.01 20.05 1.76
C ASP A 8 -12.36 18.56 1.91
N PRO A 9 -13.60 18.22 2.30
CA PRO A 9 -14.01 16.82 2.52
C PRO A 9 -14.02 15.97 1.25
N GLU A 10 -14.07 16.59 0.08
CA GLU A 10 -14.02 15.88 -1.20
C GLU A 10 -12.58 15.58 -1.67
N ARG A 11 -11.59 16.08 -0.97
CA ARG A 11 -10.18 15.97 -1.32
C ARG A 11 -9.34 15.38 -0.17
N ILE A 12 -9.78 14.25 0.36
CA ILE A 12 -9.08 13.54 1.45
C ILE A 12 -8.35 12.34 0.88
N GLY A 13 -7.04 12.32 1.06
CA GLY A 13 -6.18 11.18 0.76
C GLY A 13 -5.56 10.58 2.03
N ILE A 14 -4.94 9.42 1.88
CA ILE A 14 -4.24 8.72 2.97
C ILE A 14 -2.86 8.28 2.53
N ILE A 15 -1.87 8.46 3.41
CA ILE A 15 -0.52 7.95 3.26
C ILE A 15 -0.07 7.26 4.55
N GLY A 16 0.66 6.17 4.43
CA GLY A 16 1.21 5.48 5.58
C GLY A 16 2.54 4.79 5.29
N LEU A 17 3.45 4.83 6.28
CA LEU A 17 4.72 4.12 6.28
C LEU A 17 4.62 2.88 7.17
N CYS A 18 5.19 1.76 6.72
CA CYS A 18 5.31 0.53 7.50
C CYS A 18 3.92 0.05 8.00
N MET A 19 3.73 0.01 9.32
CA MET A 19 2.42 -0.25 9.94
C MET A 19 1.33 0.71 9.43
N GLY A 20 1.66 2.00 9.26
CA GLY A 20 0.76 2.98 8.64
C GLY A 20 0.39 2.59 7.21
N GLY A 21 1.33 2.01 6.44
CA GLY A 21 1.06 1.46 5.11
C GLY A 21 0.06 0.31 5.15
N GLN A 22 0.19 -0.60 6.12
CA GLN A 22 -0.80 -1.67 6.31
C GLN A 22 -2.17 -1.13 6.75
N GLN A 23 -2.21 -0.04 7.52
CA GLN A 23 -3.50 0.63 7.82
C GLN A 23 -4.14 1.21 6.55
N VAL A 24 -3.35 1.68 5.58
CA VAL A 24 -3.86 2.13 4.28
C VAL A 24 -4.53 1.00 3.51
N TRP A 25 -4.09 -0.27 3.62
CA TRP A 25 -4.75 -1.40 2.95
C TRP A 25 -6.24 -1.43 3.31
N TYR A 26 -6.53 -1.44 4.59
CA TYR A 26 -7.90 -1.56 5.09
C TYR A 26 -8.69 -0.26 4.97
N ALA A 27 -8.08 0.86 5.34
CA ALA A 27 -8.74 2.16 5.22
C ALA A 27 -9.07 2.49 3.76
N GLY A 28 -8.12 2.26 2.85
CA GLY A 28 -8.33 2.47 1.42
C GLY A 28 -9.44 1.61 0.84
N ALA A 29 -9.52 0.33 1.28
CA ALA A 29 -10.55 -0.60 0.84
C ALA A 29 -11.94 -0.27 1.40
N LEU A 30 -12.03 0.09 2.69
CA LEU A 30 -13.29 0.19 3.43
C LEU A 30 -13.86 1.61 3.48
N GLU A 31 -13.04 2.65 3.34
CA GLU A 31 -13.46 4.03 3.49
C GLU A 31 -13.63 4.73 2.12
N SER A 32 -14.88 4.91 1.70
CA SER A 32 -15.22 5.49 0.40
C SER A 32 -14.90 6.99 0.27
N ARG A 33 -14.77 7.70 1.40
CA ARG A 33 -14.43 9.13 1.44
C ARG A 33 -12.97 9.40 1.09
N LEU A 34 -12.09 8.39 1.25
CA LEU A 34 -10.71 8.49 0.79
C LEU A 34 -10.66 8.44 -0.73
N LYS A 35 -10.05 9.44 -1.34
CA LYS A 35 -9.96 9.59 -2.80
C LYS A 35 -8.65 9.05 -3.37
N VAL A 36 -7.56 9.07 -2.60
CA VAL A 36 -6.21 8.67 -3.02
C VAL A 36 -5.51 7.93 -1.90
N CYS A 37 -4.77 6.88 -2.24
CA CYS A 37 -4.03 6.06 -1.29
C CYS A 37 -2.54 6.01 -1.67
N VAL A 38 -1.67 6.15 -0.67
CA VAL A 38 -0.21 6.01 -0.81
C VAL A 38 0.33 5.09 0.29
N ILE A 39 1.06 4.06 -0.10
CA ILE A 39 1.69 3.10 0.81
C ILE A 39 3.20 3.19 0.66
N VAL A 40 3.91 3.38 1.76
CA VAL A 40 5.38 3.46 1.77
C VAL A 40 5.94 2.36 2.66
N CYS A 41 6.84 1.52 2.13
CA CYS A 41 7.50 0.43 2.87
C CYS A 41 6.50 -0.37 3.72
N GLY A 42 5.39 -0.74 3.13
CA GLY A 42 4.27 -1.36 3.83
C GLY A 42 3.57 -2.46 3.03
N THR A 43 4.21 -2.99 1.97
CA THR A 43 3.55 -3.95 1.08
C THR A 43 4.43 -5.17 0.80
N SER A 44 3.89 -6.32 1.12
CA SER A 44 4.35 -7.66 0.69
C SER A 44 3.19 -8.64 0.87
N THR A 45 3.27 -9.84 0.31
CA THR A 45 2.28 -10.88 0.62
C THR A 45 2.43 -11.35 2.07
N TYR A 46 1.35 -11.78 2.70
CA TYR A 46 1.39 -12.44 4.01
C TYR A 46 2.28 -13.68 3.97
N GLU A 47 2.19 -14.46 2.87
CA GLU A 47 3.01 -15.63 2.67
C GLU A 47 4.51 -15.28 2.74
N ALA A 48 4.98 -14.29 1.99
CA ALA A 48 6.39 -13.87 2.01
C ALA A 48 6.79 -13.31 3.37
N MET A 49 5.95 -12.50 4.01
CA MET A 49 6.23 -11.98 5.36
C MET A 49 6.39 -13.08 6.39
N VAL A 50 5.60 -14.14 6.32
CA VAL A 50 5.72 -15.27 7.25
C VAL A 50 6.94 -16.15 6.95
N LEU A 51 7.19 -16.46 5.68
CA LEU A 51 8.23 -17.42 5.30
C LEU A 51 9.63 -16.82 5.26
N GLU A 52 9.77 -15.60 4.78
CA GLU A 52 11.06 -14.98 4.54
C GLU A 52 11.56 -14.12 5.71
N MET A 53 10.65 -13.51 6.49
CA MET A 53 11.03 -12.70 7.64
C MET A 53 11.30 -13.51 8.91
N ALA A 54 10.64 -14.63 9.09
CA ALA A 54 10.71 -15.42 10.33
C ALA A 54 12.14 -15.68 10.86
N PRO A 55 13.19 -15.81 10.02
CA PRO A 55 14.56 -15.95 10.49
C PRO A 55 15.17 -14.67 11.06
N TYR A 56 14.63 -13.50 10.72
CA TYR A 56 15.24 -12.19 11.03
C TYR A 56 14.45 -11.39 12.06
N HIS A 57 13.13 -11.37 11.93
CA HIS A 57 12.23 -10.55 12.74
C HIS A 57 10.90 -11.26 12.95
N SER A 58 10.19 -10.89 14.02
CA SER A 58 8.75 -11.11 14.10
C SER A 58 8.06 -9.80 13.75
N HIS A 59 7.16 -9.84 12.78
CA HIS A 59 6.30 -8.69 12.45
C HIS A 59 5.36 -8.37 13.63
N CYS A 60 4.75 -7.17 13.61
CA CYS A 60 3.75 -6.80 14.60
C CYS A 60 2.60 -7.82 14.64
N LEU A 61 2.12 -8.17 15.83
CA LEU A 61 1.12 -9.21 16.03
C LEU A 61 -0.15 -9.04 15.20
N PHE A 62 -0.56 -7.80 14.91
CA PHE A 62 -1.74 -7.54 14.08
C PHE A 62 -1.60 -8.01 12.61
N THR A 63 -0.37 -8.26 12.14
CA THR A 63 -0.13 -8.85 10.82
C THR A 63 -0.53 -10.33 10.78
N TYR A 64 -0.47 -11.02 11.92
CA TYR A 64 -0.74 -12.45 12.01
C TYR A 64 -2.21 -12.74 12.31
N VAL A 65 -3.10 -12.42 11.39
CA VAL A 65 -4.53 -12.75 11.53
C VAL A 65 -4.74 -14.24 11.27
N PRO A 66 -5.13 -15.04 12.28
CA PRO A 66 -5.31 -16.48 12.10
C PRO A 66 -6.29 -16.81 10.98
N GLY A 67 -5.82 -17.58 10.00
CA GLY A 67 -6.65 -18.06 8.91
C GLY A 67 -6.94 -17.05 7.80
N ILE A 68 -6.30 -15.87 7.78
CA ILE A 68 -6.51 -14.85 6.74
C ILE A 68 -6.27 -15.41 5.33
N LEU A 69 -5.25 -16.24 5.15
CA LEU A 69 -4.92 -16.85 3.86
C LEU A 69 -5.98 -17.84 3.32
N ARG A 70 -7.02 -18.16 4.10
CA ARG A 70 -8.20 -18.90 3.59
C ARG A 70 -9.14 -18.02 2.77
N TYR A 71 -9.02 -16.72 2.92
CA TYR A 71 -9.88 -15.72 2.26
C TYR A 71 -9.14 -14.97 1.15
N GLY A 72 -7.83 -14.84 1.27
CA GLY A 72 -6.97 -14.16 0.31
C GLY A 72 -5.65 -13.75 0.95
N ASP A 73 -4.80 -13.10 0.17
CA ASP A 73 -3.55 -12.51 0.63
C ASP A 73 -3.60 -10.97 0.43
N THR A 74 -2.52 -10.28 0.64
CA THR A 74 -2.44 -8.81 0.60
C THR A 74 -2.96 -8.22 -0.70
N GLN A 75 -2.67 -8.84 -1.85
CA GLN A 75 -3.15 -8.37 -3.15
C GLN A 75 -4.68 -8.36 -3.24
N ASP A 76 -5.36 -9.34 -2.61
CA ASP A 76 -6.81 -9.39 -2.63
C ASP A 76 -7.44 -8.24 -1.82
N ILE A 77 -6.81 -7.87 -0.70
CA ILE A 77 -7.24 -6.71 0.11
C ILE A 77 -7.02 -5.42 -0.67
N LEU A 78 -5.83 -5.25 -1.27
CA LEU A 78 -5.48 -4.07 -2.03
C LEU A 78 -6.29 -3.91 -3.32
N ALA A 79 -6.71 -5.02 -3.93
CA ALA A 79 -7.61 -5.00 -5.08
C ALA A 79 -8.95 -4.32 -4.79
N LEU A 80 -9.41 -4.34 -3.53
CA LEU A 80 -10.64 -3.66 -3.10
C LEU A 80 -10.51 -2.11 -3.11
N ILE A 81 -9.28 -1.58 -3.23
CA ILE A 81 -9.05 -0.14 -3.39
C ILE A 81 -9.42 0.32 -4.80
N ALA A 82 -9.25 -0.55 -5.81
CA ALA A 82 -9.53 -0.19 -7.19
C ALA A 82 -11.00 0.22 -7.41
N PRO A 83 -11.27 1.22 -8.26
CA PRO A 83 -10.34 1.97 -9.10
C PRO A 83 -9.84 3.30 -8.48
N LYS A 84 -9.80 3.42 -7.14
CA LYS A 84 -9.19 4.60 -6.50
C LYS A 84 -7.69 4.66 -6.81
N PRO A 85 -7.11 5.85 -7.02
CA PRO A 85 -5.68 6.01 -7.24
C PRO A 85 -4.87 5.44 -6.07
N LEU A 86 -3.95 4.52 -6.38
CA LEU A 86 -3.08 3.85 -5.43
C LEU A 86 -1.62 3.92 -5.90
N LEU A 87 -0.75 4.48 -5.06
CA LEU A 87 0.71 4.44 -5.23
C LEU A 87 1.31 3.54 -4.15
N ILE A 88 2.14 2.59 -4.55
CA ILE A 88 2.89 1.73 -3.63
C ILE A 88 4.39 1.98 -3.83
N MET A 89 5.09 2.31 -2.76
CA MET A 89 6.53 2.54 -2.76
C MET A 89 7.21 1.63 -1.75
N ASN A 90 8.16 0.80 -2.22
CA ASN A 90 8.93 -0.11 -1.37
C ASN A 90 10.43 0.01 -1.67
N ASN A 91 11.25 -0.62 -0.82
CA ASN A 91 12.70 -0.65 -0.94
C ASN A 91 13.19 -2.10 -1.16
N TYR A 92 14.22 -2.24 -1.99
CA TYR A 92 14.76 -3.56 -2.38
C TYR A 92 15.34 -4.34 -1.20
N ASN A 93 15.99 -3.60 -0.28
CA ASN A 93 16.64 -4.17 0.90
C ASN A 93 15.77 -4.05 2.16
N ASP A 94 14.46 -3.94 1.97
CA ASP A 94 13.50 -3.93 3.06
C ASP A 94 13.35 -5.34 3.65
N THR A 95 13.83 -5.51 4.88
CA THR A 95 13.77 -6.80 5.59
C THR A 95 12.42 -7.04 6.27
N TRP A 96 11.54 -6.03 6.33
CA TRP A 96 10.20 -6.14 6.92
C TRP A 96 9.13 -6.49 5.88
N PHE A 97 9.33 -6.07 4.64
CA PHE A 97 8.41 -6.33 3.53
C PHE A 97 9.17 -6.93 2.34
N PRO A 98 9.35 -8.25 2.33
CA PRO A 98 10.11 -8.95 1.29
C PRO A 98 9.71 -8.55 -0.12
N VAL A 99 10.71 -8.29 -0.96
CA VAL A 99 10.53 -7.83 -2.33
C VAL A 99 9.84 -8.87 -3.22
N SER A 100 9.97 -10.14 -2.91
CA SER A 100 9.28 -11.24 -3.59
C SER A 100 7.76 -11.07 -3.53
N GLY A 101 7.25 -10.88 -2.33
CA GLY A 101 5.83 -10.63 -2.10
C GLY A 101 5.36 -9.29 -2.65
N TYR A 102 6.19 -8.23 -2.55
CA TYR A 102 5.88 -6.94 -3.18
C TYR A 102 5.65 -7.06 -4.69
N LYS A 103 6.55 -7.74 -5.40
CA LYS A 103 6.43 -7.93 -6.85
C LYS A 103 5.14 -8.67 -7.21
N LYS A 104 4.81 -9.74 -6.50
CA LYS A 104 3.57 -10.49 -6.70
C LYS A 104 2.34 -9.60 -6.51
N VAL A 105 2.30 -8.81 -5.45
CA VAL A 105 1.20 -7.88 -5.20
C VAL A 105 1.06 -6.87 -6.33
N CYS A 106 2.16 -6.26 -6.78
CA CYS A 106 2.11 -5.24 -7.84
C CYS A 106 1.63 -5.84 -9.18
N GLU A 107 2.12 -7.01 -9.56
CA GLU A 107 1.70 -7.72 -10.79
C GLU A 107 0.19 -8.00 -10.81
N GLU A 108 -0.35 -8.47 -9.69
CA GLU A 108 -1.79 -8.73 -9.56
C GLU A 108 -2.60 -7.42 -9.62
N LEU A 109 -2.13 -6.35 -8.98
CA LEU A 109 -2.81 -5.05 -9.01
C LEU A 109 -2.79 -4.39 -10.38
N GLU A 110 -1.71 -4.53 -11.16
CA GLU A 110 -1.67 -4.09 -12.56
C GLU A 110 -2.79 -4.73 -13.38
N ALA A 111 -3.01 -6.03 -13.21
CA ALA A 111 -4.10 -6.75 -13.87
C ALA A 111 -5.48 -6.26 -13.42
N VAL A 112 -5.66 -6.04 -12.11
CA VAL A 112 -6.92 -5.53 -11.54
C VAL A 112 -7.24 -4.14 -12.08
N TYR A 113 -6.31 -3.18 -12.01
CA TYR A 113 -6.55 -1.81 -12.50
C TYR A 113 -6.78 -1.77 -14.01
N SER A 114 -6.10 -2.64 -14.78
CA SER A 114 -6.36 -2.83 -16.21
C SER A 114 -7.78 -3.34 -16.46
N ALA A 115 -8.26 -4.30 -15.67
CA ALA A 115 -9.61 -4.83 -15.79
C ALA A 115 -10.71 -3.77 -15.47
N PHE A 116 -10.41 -2.83 -14.58
CA PHE A 116 -11.25 -1.67 -14.30
C PHE A 116 -11.18 -0.57 -15.37
N GLY A 117 -10.30 -0.70 -16.39
CA GLY A 117 -10.06 0.32 -17.41
C GLY A 117 -9.40 1.60 -16.86
N ALA A 118 -8.65 1.46 -15.76
CA ALA A 118 -8.00 2.57 -15.04
C ALA A 118 -6.52 2.28 -14.72
N PRO A 119 -5.71 1.76 -15.67
CA PRO A 119 -4.32 1.37 -15.37
C PRO A 119 -3.48 2.55 -14.89
N GLU A 120 -3.76 3.77 -15.32
CA GLU A 120 -3.06 4.99 -14.92
C GLU A 120 -3.30 5.40 -13.46
N ARG A 121 -4.24 4.74 -12.76
CA ARG A 121 -4.57 4.97 -11.35
C ARG A 121 -3.81 4.05 -10.40
N PHE A 122 -2.98 3.17 -10.94
CA PHE A 122 -2.07 2.37 -10.15
C PHE A 122 -0.63 2.63 -10.59
N GLU A 123 0.23 2.90 -9.61
CA GLU A 123 1.66 3.05 -9.83
C GLU A 123 2.43 2.41 -8.67
N HIS A 124 3.58 1.84 -8.97
CA HIS A 124 4.46 1.30 -7.95
C HIS A 124 5.92 1.66 -8.22
N ILE A 125 6.66 1.94 -7.15
CA ILE A 125 8.05 2.37 -7.20
C ILE A 125 8.86 1.50 -6.22
N ILE A 126 10.01 1.02 -6.67
CA ILE A 126 10.98 0.36 -5.81
C ILE A 126 12.33 1.08 -5.89
N ARG A 127 12.98 1.27 -4.74
CA ARG A 127 14.30 1.91 -4.64
C ARG A 127 15.31 0.94 -4.02
N ASP A 128 16.58 1.14 -4.35
CA ASP A 128 17.69 0.36 -3.78
C ASP A 128 18.15 0.97 -2.45
N THR A 129 17.29 0.83 -1.43
CA THR A 129 17.55 1.29 -0.07
C THR A 129 16.88 0.36 0.94
N VAL A 130 16.96 0.69 2.23
CA VAL A 130 16.43 -0.08 3.35
C VAL A 130 15.03 0.42 3.75
N HIS A 131 14.44 -0.16 4.80
CA HIS A 131 13.13 0.22 5.34
C HIS A 131 13.10 1.66 5.85
N ASP A 132 12.90 2.62 4.96
CA ASP A 132 12.87 4.05 5.26
C ASP A 132 12.02 4.84 4.26
N ILE A 133 11.59 6.03 4.68
CA ILE A 133 10.97 7.02 3.80
C ILE A 133 12.04 8.03 3.37
N THR A 134 12.41 7.98 2.11
CA THR A 134 13.39 8.92 1.56
C THR A 134 12.71 10.23 1.13
N PRO A 135 13.47 11.34 1.01
CA PRO A 135 12.95 12.60 0.47
C PRO A 135 12.33 12.42 -0.93
N GLU A 136 12.87 11.50 -1.73
CA GLU A 136 12.36 11.16 -3.06
C GLU A 136 10.97 10.54 -2.96
N PHE A 137 10.73 9.62 -2.02
CA PHE A 137 9.40 9.05 -1.77
C PHE A 137 8.41 10.13 -1.35
N GLY A 138 8.82 11.07 -0.50
CA GLY A 138 7.99 12.22 -0.14
C GLY A 138 7.62 13.08 -1.36
N GLY A 139 8.57 13.26 -2.28
CA GLY A 139 8.35 13.96 -3.55
C GLY A 139 7.35 13.25 -4.46
N GLU A 140 7.48 11.93 -4.64
CA GLU A 140 6.57 11.12 -5.47
C GLU A 140 5.16 11.07 -4.85
N ALA A 141 5.06 10.90 -3.54
CA ALA A 141 3.77 10.93 -2.83
C ALA A 141 3.04 12.26 -3.05
N ARG A 142 3.76 13.39 -2.94
CA ARG A 142 3.17 14.72 -3.18
C ARG A 142 2.66 14.86 -4.61
N LYS A 143 3.46 14.51 -5.62
CA LYS A 143 3.03 14.53 -7.03
C LYS A 143 1.80 13.67 -7.27
N TRP A 144 1.73 12.51 -6.60
CA TRP A 144 0.58 11.62 -6.69
C TRP A 144 -0.68 12.26 -6.13
N PHE A 145 -0.59 12.90 -4.96
CA PHE A 145 -1.70 13.64 -4.39
C PHE A 145 -2.10 14.84 -5.26
N GLU A 146 -1.15 15.63 -5.77
CA GLU A 146 -1.43 16.76 -6.66
C GLU A 146 -2.12 16.35 -7.96
N LYS A 147 -1.83 15.14 -8.46
CA LYS A 147 -2.46 14.59 -9.68
C LYS A 147 -3.92 14.16 -9.45
N TRP A 148 -4.24 13.66 -8.26
CA TRP A 148 -5.49 12.93 -8.02
C TRP A 148 -6.43 13.55 -6.99
N LEU A 149 -6.00 14.55 -6.23
CA LEU A 149 -6.80 15.39 -5.35
C LEU A 149 -7.00 16.77 -5.93
#